data_e019a31a88aecb7d53d6722381eb99f7
#
_entry.id   e019a31a88aecb7d53d6722381eb99f7
#
_cell.length_a   1.000
_cell.length_b   1.000
_cell.length_c   1.000
_cell.angle_alpha   90.00
_cell.angle_beta   90.00
_cell.angle_gamma   90.00
#
_symmetry.space_group_name_H-M   'P 1'
#
loop_
_entity.id
_entity.type
_entity.pdbx_description
1 polymer ?
#
loop_
_entity_poly.entity_id
_entity_poly.type
_entity_poly.pdbx_seq_one_letter_code
_entity_poly.pdbx_strand_id
1 'polypeptide(L)'
;TETEFITEVVNQVNALCESGRIAAITAGLDTGNQEGCIDNVTLLVKVGSGQDDKSGPYYPHKADGAGQWELFGKKVAAYNVIPSTRLWIEENGMAYDWGYTTISHELLHSLGAPDLYRTTGDLGEPVGIWDHMAAVSAPANYPLVYTRKDLGWIPEADTPVVTQSGDYTLVP
;
A
#
# COMPACT_ATOMS: atom_id res chain seq x y z
N THR A 1 17.87 -1.49 -11.81
CA THR A 1 17.26 -2.09 -10.60
C THR A 1 16.29 -1.13 -9.94
N GLU A 2 15.43 -1.62 -9.07
CA GLU A 2 14.51 -0.79 -8.28
C GLU A 2 15.28 0.20 -7.40
N THR A 3 16.33 -0.26 -6.73
CA THR A 3 17.19 0.58 -5.89
C THR A 3 17.77 1.75 -6.67
N GLU A 4 18.26 1.54 -7.88
CA GLU A 4 18.76 2.62 -8.75
C GLU A 4 17.68 3.61 -9.12
N PHE A 5 16.48 3.11 -9.44
CA PHE A 5 15.33 3.95 -9.76
C PHE A 5 14.93 4.83 -8.56
N ILE A 6 14.75 4.25 -7.37
CA ILE A 6 14.41 5.02 -6.16
C ILE A 6 15.50 6.03 -5.81
N THR A 7 16.77 5.63 -5.93
CA THR A 7 17.91 6.53 -5.67
C THR A 7 17.88 7.75 -6.60
N GLU A 8 17.61 7.53 -7.88
CA GLU A 8 17.52 8.62 -8.84
C GLU A 8 16.35 9.58 -8.53
N VAL A 9 15.16 9.02 -8.20
CA VAL A 9 14.00 9.82 -7.80
C VAL A 9 14.31 10.68 -6.58
N VAL A 10 14.88 10.08 -5.54
CA VAL A 10 15.24 10.80 -4.30
C VAL A 10 16.25 11.92 -4.56
N ASN A 11 17.28 11.65 -5.35
CA ASN A 11 18.28 12.64 -5.72
C ASN A 11 17.67 13.80 -6.50
N GLN A 12 16.79 13.53 -7.46
CA GLN A 12 16.11 14.58 -8.23
C GLN A 12 15.17 15.43 -7.37
N VAL A 13 14.41 14.82 -6.46
CA VAL A 13 13.52 15.55 -5.55
C VAL A 13 14.34 16.47 -4.63
N ASN A 14 15.43 15.98 -4.05
CA ASN A 14 16.31 16.78 -3.22
C ASN A 14 16.93 17.96 -4.01
N ALA A 15 17.41 17.72 -5.23
CA ALA A 15 17.96 18.78 -6.08
C ALA A 15 16.91 19.85 -6.46
N LEU A 16 15.66 19.44 -6.69
CA LEU A 16 14.56 20.37 -6.94
C LEU A 16 14.26 21.23 -5.70
N CYS A 17 14.35 20.63 -4.51
CA CYS A 17 14.19 21.33 -3.24
C CYS A 17 15.34 22.33 -2.99
N GLU A 18 16.59 21.89 -3.17
CA GLU A 18 17.78 22.74 -3.01
C GLU A 18 17.79 23.93 -3.98
N SER A 19 17.28 23.74 -5.19
CA SER A 19 17.13 24.81 -6.18
C SER A 19 15.94 25.75 -5.93
N GLY A 20 15.12 25.48 -4.91
CA GLY A 20 13.92 26.25 -4.58
C GLY A 20 12.75 26.04 -5.55
N ARG A 21 12.80 25.03 -6.44
CA ARG A 21 11.72 24.72 -7.38
C ARG A 21 10.54 24.02 -6.71
N ILE A 22 10.80 23.32 -5.63
CA ILE A 22 9.78 22.74 -4.75
C ILE A 22 10.11 23.09 -3.30
N ALA A 23 9.09 23.20 -2.46
CA ALA A 23 9.29 23.42 -1.03
C ALA A 23 9.56 22.07 -0.33
N ALA A 24 10.50 22.08 0.63
CA ALA A 24 10.68 20.92 1.50
C ALA A 24 9.46 20.76 2.40
N ILE A 25 8.94 19.53 2.48
CA ILE A 25 7.92 19.18 3.45
C ILE A 25 8.65 18.74 4.72
N THR A 26 8.54 19.52 5.78
CA THR A 26 9.29 19.27 7.03
C THR A 26 8.41 18.94 8.23
N ALA A 27 7.10 19.11 8.10
CA ALA A 27 6.14 18.86 9.17
C ALA A 27 5.16 17.73 8.80
N GLY A 28 4.78 16.92 9.78
CA GLY A 28 3.76 15.88 9.61
C GLY A 28 4.21 14.64 8.84
N LEU A 29 5.51 14.47 8.58
CA LEU A 29 6.06 13.30 7.91
C LEU A 29 6.58 12.22 8.87
N ASP A 30 6.65 12.55 10.14
CA ASP A 30 7.18 11.73 11.21
C ASP A 30 6.11 11.64 12.31
N THR A 31 5.19 10.73 12.14
CA THR A 31 4.04 10.52 13.05
C THR A 31 3.95 9.08 13.55
N GLY A 32 4.83 8.22 13.05
CA GLY A 32 4.83 6.79 13.30
C GLY A 32 5.86 6.33 14.34
N ASN A 33 6.26 5.08 14.20
CA ASN A 33 7.06 4.37 15.19
C ASN A 33 8.58 4.60 15.08
N GLN A 34 9.04 5.30 14.06
CA GLN A 34 10.47 5.56 13.81
C GLN A 34 10.75 7.04 13.84
N GLU A 35 11.05 7.56 15.04
CA GLU A 35 11.39 8.97 15.26
C GLU A 35 12.51 9.44 14.31
N GLY A 36 12.30 10.57 13.66
CA GLY A 36 13.27 11.15 12.72
C GLY A 36 13.19 10.60 11.29
N CYS A 37 12.23 9.74 10.99
CA CYS A 37 12.02 9.18 9.64
C CYS A 37 10.77 9.77 8.97
N ILE A 38 10.72 9.68 7.66
CA ILE A 38 9.47 9.78 6.89
C ILE A 38 8.85 8.39 6.91
N ASP A 39 7.65 8.26 7.47
CA ASP A 39 7.00 6.97 7.68
C ASP A 39 6.75 6.22 6.38
N ASN A 40 6.25 6.92 5.37
CA ASN A 40 5.99 6.35 4.05
C ASN A 40 6.11 7.37 2.93
N VAL A 41 6.63 6.93 1.78
CA VAL A 41 6.66 7.69 0.52
C VAL A 41 5.94 6.87 -0.56
N THR A 42 4.86 7.39 -1.12
CA THR A 42 4.18 6.73 -2.24
C THR A 42 4.64 7.33 -3.57
N LEU A 43 5.21 6.48 -4.42
CA LEU A 43 5.67 6.82 -5.76
C LEU A 43 4.62 6.43 -6.78
N LEU A 44 3.99 7.43 -7.41
CA LEU A 44 3.12 7.24 -8.57
C LEU A 44 3.99 7.29 -9.83
N VAL A 45 4.23 6.13 -10.43
CA VAL A 45 5.19 5.98 -11.52
C VAL A 45 4.48 5.87 -12.86
N LYS A 46 4.78 6.79 -13.79
CA LYS A 46 4.29 6.66 -15.16
C LYS A 46 5.11 5.59 -15.88
N VAL A 47 4.45 4.51 -16.25
CA VAL A 47 5.06 3.38 -16.97
C VAL A 47 4.33 3.12 -18.29
N GLY A 48 5.03 2.49 -19.22
CA GLY A 48 4.43 1.96 -20.45
C GLY A 48 3.69 0.64 -20.21
N SER A 49 2.88 0.23 -21.18
CA SER A 49 2.18 -1.05 -21.14
C SER A 49 3.17 -2.21 -20.97
N GLY A 50 2.88 -3.11 -20.02
CA GLY A 50 3.70 -4.29 -19.73
C GLY A 50 4.97 -4.02 -18.88
N GLN A 51 5.18 -2.79 -18.43
CA GLN A 51 6.31 -2.46 -17.53
C GLN A 51 6.01 -2.69 -16.04
N ASP A 52 4.77 -3.02 -15.70
CA ASP A 52 4.28 -3.32 -14.36
C ASP A 52 4.23 -4.83 -14.07
N ASP A 53 5.06 -5.62 -14.76
CA ASP A 53 5.21 -7.06 -14.54
C ASP A 53 5.73 -7.34 -13.11
N LYS A 54 5.26 -8.46 -12.54
CA LYS A 54 5.64 -8.95 -11.19
C LYS A 54 7.16 -9.10 -10.98
N SER A 55 7.93 -9.24 -12.05
CA SER A 55 9.39 -9.31 -12.00
C SER A 55 10.08 -7.95 -12.16
N GLY A 56 9.32 -6.90 -12.44
CA GLY A 56 9.84 -5.56 -12.71
C GLY A 56 9.83 -4.63 -11.51
N PRO A 57 10.63 -3.56 -11.54
CA PRO A 57 10.74 -2.60 -10.42
C PRO A 57 9.48 -1.71 -10.27
N TYR A 58 8.52 -1.84 -11.16
CA TYR A 58 7.31 -1.02 -11.18
C TYR A 58 6.04 -1.80 -10.81
N TYR A 59 6.20 -3.05 -10.36
CA TYR A 59 5.06 -3.80 -9.83
C TYR A 59 4.51 -3.09 -8.57
N PRO A 60 3.18 -3.02 -8.35
CA PRO A 60 2.65 -2.44 -7.12
C PRO A 60 3.15 -3.22 -5.91
N HIS A 61 3.76 -2.52 -4.98
CA HIS A 61 4.22 -3.12 -3.73
C HIS A 61 4.60 -2.07 -2.69
N LYS A 62 4.60 -2.48 -1.43
CA LYS A 62 5.22 -1.79 -0.31
C LYS A 62 6.58 -2.42 -0.01
N ALA A 63 7.57 -1.61 0.26
CA ALA A 63 8.87 -2.08 0.74
C ALA A 63 9.42 -1.18 1.85
N ASP A 64 10.35 -1.74 2.63
CA ASP A 64 11.04 -1.00 3.66
C ASP A 64 12.22 -0.24 3.05
N GLY A 65 12.31 1.06 3.34
CA GLY A 65 13.40 1.91 2.88
C GLY A 65 14.72 1.62 3.60
N ALA A 66 14.67 0.92 4.74
CA ALA A 66 15.81 0.53 5.57
C ALA A 66 16.80 1.69 5.85
N GLY A 67 16.35 2.94 5.75
CA GLY A 67 17.17 4.14 5.91
C GLY A 67 18.22 4.33 4.82
N GLN A 68 18.04 3.71 3.65
CA GLN A 68 18.96 3.85 2.50
C GLN A 68 18.85 5.23 1.84
N TRP A 69 17.70 5.86 1.93
CA TRP A 69 17.43 7.14 1.28
C TRP A 69 17.04 8.21 2.28
N GLU A 70 17.38 9.44 1.94
CA GLU A 70 16.98 10.63 2.69
C GLU A 70 16.24 11.60 1.79
N LEU A 71 15.05 12.04 2.23
CA LEU A 71 14.30 13.13 1.63
C LEU A 71 14.17 14.27 2.64
N PHE A 72 14.46 15.48 2.22
CA PHE A 72 14.36 16.68 3.07
C PHE A 72 15.14 16.56 4.40
N GLY A 73 16.27 15.81 4.37
CA GLY A 73 17.11 15.59 5.55
C GLY A 73 16.58 14.53 6.53
N LYS A 74 15.53 13.78 6.16
CA LYS A 74 14.97 12.68 6.96
C LYS A 74 15.11 11.35 6.22
N LYS A 75 15.38 10.30 6.95
CA LYS A 75 15.42 8.94 6.40
C LYS A 75 14.02 8.47 5.99
N VAL A 76 13.93 7.73 4.90
CA VAL A 76 12.68 7.09 4.46
C VAL A 76 12.58 5.72 5.12
N ALA A 77 11.53 5.50 5.92
CA ALA A 77 11.29 4.23 6.60
C ALA A 77 10.67 3.19 5.67
N ALA A 78 9.65 3.59 4.92
CA ALA A 78 8.98 2.72 3.96
C ALA A 78 8.58 3.49 2.69
N TYR A 79 8.33 2.77 1.61
CA TYR A 79 7.81 3.35 0.37
C TYR A 79 6.85 2.39 -0.33
N ASN A 80 5.98 2.97 -1.15
CA ASN A 80 5.10 2.22 -2.05
C ASN A 80 5.41 2.62 -3.49
N VAL A 81 5.37 1.65 -4.39
CA VAL A 81 5.45 1.88 -5.84
C VAL A 81 4.10 1.57 -6.46
N ILE A 82 3.50 2.54 -7.13
CA ILE A 82 2.21 2.41 -7.80
C ILE A 82 2.38 2.81 -9.27
N PRO A 83 2.39 1.87 -10.20
CA PRO A 83 2.49 2.19 -11.62
C PRO A 83 1.18 2.78 -12.16
N SER A 84 1.30 3.70 -13.13
CA SER A 84 0.14 4.36 -13.73
C SER A 84 -0.82 3.40 -14.44
N THR A 85 -0.35 2.24 -14.87
CA THR A 85 -1.17 1.16 -15.44
C THR A 85 -2.15 0.54 -14.45
N ARG A 86 -1.93 0.73 -13.15
CA ARG A 86 -2.84 0.28 -12.09
C ARG A 86 -3.77 1.37 -11.59
N LEU A 87 -3.56 2.60 -12.02
CA LEU A 87 -4.43 3.72 -11.65
C LEU A 87 -5.65 3.81 -12.55
N TRP A 88 -5.53 3.34 -13.79
CA TRP A 88 -6.57 3.44 -14.79
C TRP A 88 -6.51 2.22 -15.70
N ILE A 89 -7.58 1.45 -15.76
CA ILE A 89 -7.72 0.31 -16.64
C ILE A 89 -8.91 0.57 -17.58
N GLU A 90 -8.67 0.46 -18.88
CA GLU A 90 -9.72 0.46 -19.89
C GLU A 90 -9.92 -0.98 -20.37
N GLU A 91 -11.08 -1.54 -20.11
CA GLU A 91 -11.44 -2.88 -20.53
C GLU A 91 -12.79 -2.86 -21.23
N ASN A 92 -12.86 -3.40 -22.46
CA ASN A 92 -14.08 -3.46 -23.26
C ASN A 92 -14.75 -2.08 -23.50
N GLY A 93 -13.95 -1.01 -23.62
CA GLY A 93 -14.45 0.35 -23.82
C GLY A 93 -15.06 0.98 -22.54
N MET A 94 -14.91 0.34 -21.41
CA MET A 94 -15.25 0.89 -20.10
C MET A 94 -13.99 1.19 -19.31
N ALA A 95 -13.94 2.39 -18.76
CA ALA A 95 -12.87 2.81 -17.90
C ALA A 95 -13.19 2.41 -16.45
N TYR A 96 -12.27 1.70 -15.81
CA TYR A 96 -12.36 1.34 -14.40
C TYR A 96 -11.27 2.08 -13.63
N ASP A 97 -11.68 2.82 -12.61
CA ASP A 97 -10.76 3.41 -11.65
C ASP A 97 -10.41 2.38 -10.57
N TRP A 98 -9.32 1.67 -10.79
CA TRP A 98 -8.76 0.72 -9.81
C TRP A 98 -7.67 1.37 -8.98
N GLY A 99 -7.32 2.62 -9.28
CA GLY A 99 -6.19 3.30 -8.66
C GLY A 99 -6.30 3.38 -7.15
N TYR A 100 -7.46 3.76 -6.66
CA TYR A 100 -7.67 3.87 -5.22
C TYR A 100 -7.61 2.50 -4.51
N THR A 101 -8.01 1.40 -5.16
CA THR A 101 -7.94 0.06 -4.55
C THR A 101 -6.50 -0.42 -4.44
N THR A 102 -5.69 -0.22 -5.47
CA THR A 102 -4.26 -0.55 -5.44
C THR A 102 -3.52 0.33 -4.43
N ILE A 103 -3.76 1.65 -4.45
CA ILE A 103 -3.12 2.58 -3.50
C ILE A 103 -3.49 2.22 -2.07
N SER A 104 -4.76 1.96 -1.78
CA SER A 104 -5.20 1.63 -0.42
C SER A 104 -4.66 0.28 0.05
N HIS A 105 -4.52 -0.72 -0.83
CA HIS A 105 -3.88 -1.99 -0.51
C HIS A 105 -2.43 -1.79 -0.05
N GLU A 106 -1.62 -1.07 -0.85
CA GLU A 106 -0.23 -0.82 -0.49
C GLU A 106 -0.07 0.07 0.76
N LEU A 107 -0.99 1.03 0.96
CA LEU A 107 -1.01 1.83 2.18
C LEU A 107 -1.39 1.02 3.42
N LEU A 108 -2.29 0.04 3.28
CA LEU A 108 -2.63 -0.88 4.38
C LEU A 108 -1.42 -1.71 4.81
N HIS A 109 -0.55 -2.12 3.88
CA HIS A 109 0.74 -2.73 4.22
C HIS A 109 1.62 -1.78 5.05
N SER A 110 1.61 -0.50 4.75
CA SER A 110 2.38 0.49 5.51
C SER A 110 1.84 0.68 6.94
N LEU A 111 0.55 0.36 7.16
CA LEU A 111 -0.07 0.33 8.48
C LEU A 111 0.11 -1.02 9.20
N GLY A 112 0.69 -2.02 8.54
CA GLY A 112 0.99 -3.33 9.14
C GLY A 112 0.10 -4.47 8.68
N ALA A 113 -0.90 -4.25 7.80
CA ALA A 113 -1.74 -5.33 7.31
C ALA A 113 -0.96 -6.31 6.42
N PRO A 114 -1.04 -7.62 6.64
CA PRO A 114 -0.43 -8.62 5.77
C PRO A 114 -1.29 -8.89 4.55
N ASP A 115 -0.68 -9.44 3.48
CA ASP A 115 -1.42 -10.08 2.41
C ASP A 115 -2.24 -11.27 2.93
N LEU A 116 -3.47 -11.37 2.47
CA LEU A 116 -4.38 -12.49 2.78
C LEU A 116 -4.60 -13.42 1.58
N TYR A 117 -3.82 -13.28 0.52
CA TYR A 117 -3.76 -14.21 -0.61
C TYR A 117 -2.53 -15.11 -0.52
N ARG A 118 -2.54 -16.18 -1.28
CA ARG A 118 -1.39 -17.09 -1.34
C ARG A 118 -0.43 -16.66 -2.43
N THR A 119 0.83 -16.58 -2.09
CA THR A 119 1.91 -16.28 -3.05
C THR A 119 2.48 -17.55 -3.71
N THR A 120 2.15 -18.73 -3.20
CA THR A 120 2.65 -20.02 -3.68
C THR A 120 1.58 -21.11 -3.66
N GLY A 121 1.53 -21.91 -4.73
CA GLY A 121 0.76 -23.16 -4.81
C GLY A 121 -0.69 -23.03 -5.24
N ASP A 122 -1.28 -24.15 -5.66
CA ASP A 122 -2.65 -24.28 -6.20
C ASP A 122 -3.70 -24.55 -5.10
N LEU A 123 -3.49 -24.10 -3.89
CA LEU A 123 -4.34 -24.45 -2.74
C LEU A 123 -5.57 -23.54 -2.58
N GLY A 124 -5.94 -22.82 -3.64
CA GLY A 124 -7.06 -21.89 -3.64
C GLY A 124 -6.80 -20.61 -2.83
N GLU A 125 -7.70 -19.66 -2.96
CA GLU A 125 -7.62 -18.37 -2.26
C GLU A 125 -8.29 -18.49 -0.88
N PRO A 126 -7.57 -18.17 0.21
CA PRO A 126 -8.11 -18.36 1.57
C PRO A 126 -9.28 -17.42 1.87
N VAL A 127 -9.27 -16.20 1.33
CA VAL A 127 -10.26 -15.16 1.60
C VAL A 127 -10.92 -14.66 0.31
N GLY A 128 -10.21 -14.69 -0.83
CA GLY A 128 -10.71 -14.26 -2.12
C GLY A 128 -11.11 -12.77 -2.13
N ILE A 129 -12.23 -12.46 -2.76
CA ILE A 129 -12.72 -11.08 -2.95
C ILE A 129 -13.34 -10.46 -1.68
N TRP A 130 -13.36 -11.16 -0.56
CA TRP A 130 -14.04 -10.68 0.65
C TRP A 130 -13.22 -9.71 1.48
N ASP A 131 -11.90 -9.69 1.31
CA ASP A 131 -11.01 -8.76 2.01
C ASP A 131 -10.13 -8.01 1.02
N HIS A 132 -9.92 -6.72 1.29
CA HIS A 132 -9.08 -5.85 0.48
C HIS A 132 -7.62 -6.31 0.41
N MET A 133 -7.12 -6.95 1.47
CA MET A 133 -5.77 -7.52 1.52
C MET A 133 -5.65 -8.89 0.84
N ALA A 134 -6.76 -9.49 0.39
CA ALA A 134 -6.75 -10.74 -0.36
C ALA A 134 -6.87 -10.51 -1.86
N ALA A 135 -7.78 -9.66 -2.29
CA ALA A 135 -7.95 -9.34 -3.71
C ALA A 135 -8.39 -7.90 -3.90
N VAL A 136 -7.64 -7.17 -4.67
CA VAL A 136 -8.03 -5.84 -5.13
C VAL A 136 -9.09 -6.03 -6.22
N SER A 137 -10.29 -5.52 -5.99
CA SER A 137 -11.41 -5.67 -6.92
C SER A 137 -12.20 -4.36 -7.09
N ALA A 138 -12.92 -4.25 -8.21
CA ALA A 138 -13.88 -3.16 -8.43
C ALA A 138 -15.32 -3.75 -8.45
N PRO A 139 -16.30 -3.17 -7.69
CA PRO A 139 -16.10 -2.08 -6.74
C PRO A 139 -15.22 -2.49 -5.56
N ALA A 140 -14.58 -1.52 -4.92
CA ALA A 140 -13.67 -1.79 -3.83
C ALA A 140 -14.35 -2.61 -2.72
N ASN A 141 -13.69 -3.68 -2.33
CA ASN A 141 -13.97 -4.38 -1.10
C ASN A 141 -13.32 -3.63 0.08
N TYR A 142 -13.76 -3.94 1.29
CA TYR A 142 -13.23 -3.35 2.52
C TYR A 142 -12.40 -4.37 3.28
N PRO A 143 -11.45 -3.93 4.13
CA PRO A 143 -10.82 -4.81 5.09
C PRO A 143 -11.86 -5.46 6.00
N LEU A 144 -11.84 -6.77 6.13
CA LEU A 144 -12.71 -7.50 7.04
C LEU A 144 -12.38 -7.20 8.51
N VAL A 145 -13.24 -7.69 9.40
CA VAL A 145 -13.10 -7.52 10.85
C VAL A 145 -11.71 -7.94 11.34
N TYR A 146 -11.16 -9.04 10.81
CA TYR A 146 -9.82 -9.51 11.15
C TYR A 146 -8.76 -8.43 10.89
N THR A 147 -8.68 -7.92 9.67
CA THR A 147 -7.71 -6.89 9.28
C THR A 147 -7.92 -5.59 10.09
N ARG A 148 -9.18 -5.15 10.25
CA ARG A 148 -9.50 -3.94 11.02
C ARG A 148 -9.16 -4.07 12.51
N LYS A 149 -9.33 -5.27 13.07
CA LYS A 149 -8.95 -5.57 14.46
C LYS A 149 -7.43 -5.55 14.62
N ASP A 150 -6.71 -6.21 13.72
CA ASP A 150 -5.24 -6.29 13.71
C ASP A 150 -4.60 -4.90 13.60
N LEU A 151 -5.21 -4.01 12.82
CA LEU A 151 -4.83 -2.60 12.70
C LEU A 151 -5.28 -1.72 13.90
N GLY A 152 -5.98 -2.29 14.88
CA GLY A 152 -6.48 -1.55 16.03
C GLY A 152 -7.66 -0.61 15.75
N TRP A 153 -8.31 -0.75 14.60
CA TRP A 153 -9.45 0.10 14.22
C TRP A 153 -10.77 -0.32 14.87
N ILE A 154 -10.85 -1.57 15.30
CA ILE A 154 -12.00 -2.12 16.02
C ILE A 154 -11.52 -2.59 17.40
N PRO A 155 -12.14 -2.12 18.49
CA PRO A 155 -11.83 -2.59 19.83
C PRO A 155 -12.06 -4.09 19.99
N GLU A 156 -11.26 -4.75 20.81
CA GLU A 156 -11.42 -6.17 21.14
C GLU A 156 -12.84 -6.50 21.64
N ALA A 157 -13.42 -5.59 22.42
CA ALA A 157 -14.77 -5.75 22.98
C ALA A 157 -15.88 -5.83 21.90
N ASP A 158 -15.64 -5.23 20.72
CA ASP A 158 -16.60 -5.22 19.61
C ASP A 158 -16.45 -6.44 18.70
N THR A 159 -15.49 -7.32 18.99
CA THR A 159 -15.24 -8.56 18.24
C THR A 159 -15.32 -9.79 19.16
N PRO A 160 -16.47 -10.09 19.75
CA PRO A 160 -16.61 -11.20 20.69
C PRO A 160 -16.34 -12.53 19.97
N VAL A 161 -15.60 -13.40 20.66
CA VAL A 161 -15.35 -14.77 20.17
C VAL A 161 -16.56 -15.63 20.52
N VAL A 162 -17.13 -16.25 19.50
CA VAL A 162 -18.22 -17.23 19.68
C VAL A 162 -17.62 -18.54 20.23
N THR A 163 -17.95 -18.87 21.48
CA THR A 163 -17.38 -20.05 22.18
C THR A 163 -18.39 -21.19 22.34
N GLN A 164 -19.66 -20.97 21.99
CA GLN A 164 -20.71 -21.96 22.10
C GLN A 164 -21.57 -22.01 20.83
N SER A 165 -22.17 -23.17 20.56
CA SER A 165 -23.15 -23.28 19.48
C SER A 165 -24.43 -22.54 19.85
N GLY A 166 -25.02 -21.81 18.90
CA GLY A 166 -26.25 -21.04 19.12
C GLY A 166 -26.61 -20.21 17.90
N ASP A 167 -27.74 -19.53 17.99
CA ASP A 167 -28.18 -18.55 16.99
C ASP A 167 -27.60 -17.18 17.34
N TYR A 168 -26.92 -16.56 16.38
CA TYR A 168 -26.28 -15.25 16.55
C TYR A 168 -26.82 -14.27 15.52
N THR A 169 -27.18 -13.08 15.97
CA THR A 169 -27.58 -12.00 15.07
C THR A 169 -26.34 -11.19 14.69
N LEU A 170 -26.05 -11.12 13.40
CA LEU A 170 -25.06 -10.20 12.87
C LEU A 170 -25.72 -8.85 12.63
N VAL A 171 -25.14 -7.81 13.19
CA VAL A 171 -25.53 -6.42 12.90
C VAL A 171 -24.53 -5.82 11.92
N PRO A 172 -25.02 -5.06 10.91
CA PRO A 172 -24.15 -4.43 9.92
C PRO A 172 -23.24 -3.35 10.51
#